data_c86a904ee6df210e6ffa5429ca48db2a
#
_entry.id   c86a904ee6df210e6ffa5429ca48db2a
#
_cell.length_a   1.000
_cell.length_b   1.000
_cell.length_c   1.000
_cell.angle_alpha   90.00
_cell.angle_beta   90.00
_cell.angle_gamma   90.00
#
_symmetry.space_group_name_H-M   'P 1'
#
loop_
_entity.id
_entity.type
_entity.pdbx_description
1 polymer ?
#
loop_
_entity_poly.entity_id
_entity_poly.type
_entity_poly.pdbx_seq_one_letter_code
_entity_poly.pdbx_strand_id
1 'polypeptide(L)'
;KLGTKGSQHLYGTASIVGAVNEMGSMPTRNFSDGRFEHAAELRGEKLREIILAREGKVGTRCMPGCVIACRNQFNDESGKPVVGSVQYETIALVGSNLGLGKLDDVATINYMCNDFGLDTIETGAALGVALEAGLAKFGDIDGIVGLLRQVGEGTVLGRTLGCGAAATGRVLGIRRVPVCLNQAMPGYDPRSLKGNGVTYATSPQGADHTAG
;
A
#
# COMPACT_ATOMS: atom_id res chain seq x y z
N LYS A 1 -8.01 20.48 -22.30
CA LYS A 1 -9.04 20.27 -21.25
C LYS A 1 -9.20 18.80 -20.84
N LEU A 2 -8.39 17.91 -21.35
CA LEU A 2 -8.29 16.51 -20.93
C LEU A 2 -7.57 16.46 -19.56
N GLY A 3 -8.21 15.95 -18.53
CA GLY A 3 -7.59 15.62 -17.25
C GLY A 3 -8.04 16.40 -16.01
N THR A 4 -8.59 17.61 -16.13
CA THR A 4 -8.99 18.41 -14.94
C THR A 4 -10.34 18.00 -14.33
N LYS A 5 -11.06 17.08 -14.95
CA LYS A 5 -12.35 16.54 -14.45
C LYS A 5 -12.35 15.00 -14.35
N GLY A 6 -11.24 14.34 -14.63
CA GLY A 6 -11.14 12.88 -14.52
C GLY A 6 -11.02 12.43 -13.06
N SER A 7 -11.44 11.20 -12.78
CA SER A 7 -11.38 10.61 -11.43
C SER A 7 -9.96 10.65 -10.83
N GLN A 8 -8.94 10.37 -11.63
CA GLN A 8 -7.55 10.43 -11.17
C GLN A 8 -7.10 11.85 -10.79
N HIS A 9 -7.61 12.90 -11.46
CA HIS A 9 -7.31 14.28 -11.08
C HIS A 9 -8.01 14.68 -9.77
N LEU A 10 -9.23 14.17 -9.55
CA LEU A 10 -10.01 14.48 -8.35
C LEU A 10 -9.55 13.72 -7.12
N TYR A 11 -9.19 12.45 -7.28
CA TYR A 11 -8.95 11.51 -6.19
C TYR A 11 -7.53 10.93 -6.18
N GLY A 12 -6.66 11.39 -7.08
CA GLY A 12 -5.32 10.82 -7.25
C GLY A 12 -5.36 9.37 -7.70
N THR A 13 -4.29 8.62 -7.40
CA THR A 13 -4.19 7.19 -7.74
C THR A 13 -5.17 6.32 -6.94
N ALA A 14 -5.64 6.78 -5.77
CA ALA A 14 -6.65 6.08 -4.98
C ALA A 14 -8.02 5.95 -5.70
N SER A 15 -8.25 6.69 -6.79
CA SER A 15 -9.46 6.59 -7.63
C SER A 15 -9.71 5.19 -8.19
N ILE A 16 -8.67 4.34 -8.28
CA ILE A 16 -8.78 2.99 -8.86
C ILE A 16 -9.13 1.90 -7.84
N VAL A 17 -9.11 2.20 -6.54
CA VAL A 17 -9.38 1.22 -5.47
C VAL A 17 -10.66 0.42 -5.74
N GLY A 18 -11.76 1.10 -6.06
CA GLY A 18 -13.03 0.43 -6.34
C GLY A 18 -12.97 -0.52 -7.54
N ALA A 19 -12.41 -0.05 -8.66
CA ALA A 19 -12.30 -0.84 -9.88
C ALA A 19 -11.40 -2.08 -9.69
N VAL A 20 -10.24 -1.90 -9.05
CA VAL A 20 -9.30 -3.00 -8.79
C VAL A 20 -9.92 -4.04 -7.85
N ASN A 21 -10.65 -3.60 -6.82
CA ASN A 21 -11.37 -4.50 -5.93
C ASN A 21 -12.47 -5.30 -6.66
N GLU A 22 -13.25 -4.65 -7.52
CA GLU A 22 -14.31 -5.31 -8.30
C GLU A 22 -13.74 -6.32 -9.31
N MET A 23 -12.59 -6.01 -9.90
CA MET A 23 -11.88 -6.95 -10.78
C MET A 23 -11.25 -8.14 -10.04
N GLY A 24 -11.25 -8.15 -8.69
CA GLY A 24 -10.60 -9.19 -7.91
C GLY A 24 -9.08 -9.10 -7.93
N SER A 25 -8.54 -7.90 -8.06
CA SER A 25 -7.08 -7.65 -8.14
C SER A 25 -6.51 -6.90 -6.95
N MET A 26 -7.33 -6.53 -5.97
CA MET A 26 -6.86 -5.82 -4.78
C MET A 26 -6.22 -6.80 -3.79
N PRO A 27 -4.89 -6.71 -3.56
CA PRO A 27 -4.22 -7.59 -2.61
C PRO A 27 -4.90 -7.56 -1.24
N THR A 28 -5.25 -8.72 -0.72
CA THR A 28 -5.96 -8.85 0.53
C THR A 28 -5.30 -9.94 1.38
N ARG A 29 -4.92 -9.60 2.62
CA ARG A 29 -4.32 -10.53 3.59
C ARG A 29 -3.23 -11.40 2.98
N ASN A 30 -2.10 -10.79 2.67
CA ASN A 30 -0.95 -11.40 1.99
C ASN A 30 -1.33 -12.07 0.66
N PHE A 31 -2.10 -11.37 -0.20
CA PHE A 31 -2.57 -11.91 -1.49
C PHE A 31 -3.34 -13.24 -1.35
N SER A 32 -3.96 -13.49 -0.20
CA SER A 32 -4.83 -14.68 -0.03
C SER A 32 -6.12 -14.53 -0.82
N ASP A 33 -6.59 -13.29 -0.98
CA ASP A 33 -7.75 -12.92 -1.76
C ASP A 33 -7.43 -11.71 -2.65
N GLY A 34 -8.23 -11.47 -3.67
CA GLY A 34 -8.18 -10.30 -4.56
C GLY A 34 -9.29 -9.30 -4.31
N ARG A 35 -10.15 -9.52 -3.32
CA ARG A 35 -11.26 -8.64 -2.93
C ARG A 35 -11.24 -8.40 -1.44
N PHE A 36 -11.33 -7.12 -1.08
CA PHE A 36 -11.34 -6.68 0.30
C PHE A 36 -12.72 -6.15 0.68
N GLU A 37 -13.30 -6.69 1.73
CA GLU A 37 -14.66 -6.36 2.18
C GLU A 37 -14.84 -4.90 2.60
N HIS A 38 -13.76 -4.26 3.10
CA HIS A 38 -13.76 -2.86 3.51
C HIS A 38 -13.20 -1.90 2.45
N ALA A 39 -13.09 -2.33 1.19
CA ALA A 39 -12.55 -1.50 0.11
C ALA A 39 -13.29 -0.17 -0.08
N ALA A 40 -14.59 -0.11 0.24
CA ALA A 40 -15.37 1.12 0.18
C ALA A 40 -14.81 2.24 1.06
N GLU A 41 -14.29 1.89 2.25
CA GLU A 41 -13.69 2.83 3.21
C GLU A 41 -12.30 3.30 2.78
N LEU A 42 -11.67 2.61 1.82
CA LEU A 42 -10.33 2.92 1.31
C LEU A 42 -10.36 3.65 -0.05
N ARG A 43 -11.53 3.90 -0.63
CA ARG A 43 -11.69 4.56 -1.94
C ARG A 43 -11.16 5.99 -1.93
N GLY A 44 -10.77 6.46 -3.10
CA GLY A 44 -10.27 7.81 -3.30
C GLY A 44 -11.28 8.89 -2.94
N GLU A 45 -12.58 8.63 -3.12
CA GLU A 45 -13.67 9.50 -2.69
C GLU A 45 -13.66 9.70 -1.18
N LYS A 46 -13.54 8.60 -0.42
CA LYS A 46 -13.48 8.62 1.04
C LYS A 46 -12.20 9.28 1.55
N LEU A 47 -11.06 8.96 0.93
CA LEU A 47 -9.79 9.61 1.22
C LEU A 47 -9.88 11.13 1.06
N ARG A 48 -10.45 11.60 -0.06
CA ARG A 48 -10.64 13.03 -0.31
C ARG A 48 -11.59 13.67 0.70
N GLU A 49 -12.70 13.03 1.02
CA GLU A 49 -13.65 13.50 2.03
C GLU A 49 -12.96 13.74 3.38
N ILE A 50 -12.22 12.77 3.88
CA ILE A 50 -11.50 12.85 5.16
C ILE A 50 -10.43 13.95 5.11
N ILE A 51 -9.64 14.01 4.05
CA ILE A 51 -8.59 15.01 3.92
C ILE A 51 -9.18 16.42 3.97
N LEU A 52 -10.27 16.69 3.24
CA LEU A 52 -10.88 18.02 3.22
C LEU A 52 -11.58 18.37 4.53
N ALA A 53 -12.24 17.39 5.17
CA ALA A 53 -12.88 17.59 6.47
C ALA A 53 -11.88 17.93 7.59
N ARG A 54 -10.62 17.49 7.44
CA ARG A 54 -9.53 17.71 8.41
C ARG A 54 -8.54 18.80 7.98
N GLU A 55 -8.95 19.71 7.09
CA GLU A 55 -8.13 20.83 6.59
C GLU A 55 -6.82 20.40 5.90
N GLY A 56 -6.77 19.16 5.39
CA GLY A 56 -5.66 18.65 4.61
C GLY A 56 -5.65 19.20 3.18
N LYS A 57 -4.69 18.75 2.37
CA LYS A 57 -4.51 19.23 1.00
C LYS A 57 -4.66 18.08 -0.01
N VAL A 58 -5.33 18.36 -1.12
CA VAL A 58 -5.47 17.44 -2.26
C VAL A 58 -5.04 18.13 -3.55
N GLY A 59 -4.72 17.35 -4.57
CA GLY A 59 -4.46 17.87 -5.92
C GLY A 59 -3.15 18.62 -6.05
N THR A 60 -2.16 18.35 -5.20
CA THR A 60 -0.82 18.91 -5.34
C THR A 60 0.03 18.09 -6.33
N ARG A 61 0.98 18.74 -6.99
CA ARG A 61 1.80 18.13 -8.02
C ARG A 61 3.24 17.96 -7.53
N CYS A 62 3.83 16.80 -7.81
CA CYS A 62 5.27 16.58 -7.62
C CYS A 62 6.10 17.16 -8.78
N MET A 63 5.47 17.35 -9.95
CA MET A 63 6.10 17.84 -11.16
C MET A 63 5.18 18.87 -11.86
N PRO A 64 5.71 19.97 -12.42
CA PRO A 64 4.93 20.91 -13.22
C PRO A 64 4.24 20.21 -14.40
N GLY A 65 2.98 20.57 -14.66
CA GLY A 65 2.21 20.03 -15.78
C GLY A 65 1.56 18.65 -15.55
N CYS A 66 1.85 17.95 -14.45
CA CYS A 66 1.21 16.67 -14.16
C CYS A 66 -0.31 16.84 -14.03
N VAL A 67 -1.05 16.07 -14.86
CA VAL A 67 -2.53 16.14 -14.91
C VAL A 67 -3.19 15.34 -13.77
N ILE A 68 -2.50 14.35 -13.22
CA ILE A 68 -3.03 13.49 -12.14
C ILE A 68 -3.03 14.24 -10.81
N ALA A 69 -1.96 14.99 -10.49
CA ALA A 69 -1.85 15.78 -9.26
C ALA A 69 -2.18 14.93 -8.01
N CYS A 70 -1.58 13.74 -7.91
CA CYS A 70 -1.95 12.72 -6.92
C CYS A 70 -1.44 12.98 -5.50
N ARG A 71 -0.55 13.97 -5.30
CA ARG A 71 -0.07 14.27 -3.95
C ARG A 71 -1.18 14.87 -3.10
N ASN A 72 -1.25 14.39 -1.88
CA ASN A 72 -2.18 14.87 -0.86
C ASN A 72 -1.44 15.05 0.49
N GLN A 73 -2.09 15.70 1.45
CA GLN A 73 -1.65 15.81 2.83
C GLN A 73 -2.80 15.30 3.71
N PHE A 74 -2.56 14.21 4.38
CA PHE A 74 -3.51 13.61 5.31
C PHE A 74 -3.25 14.16 6.71
N ASN A 75 -4.31 14.67 7.35
CA ASN A 75 -4.27 15.20 8.69
C ASN A 75 -5.05 14.27 9.65
N ASP A 76 -4.69 14.29 10.93
CA ASP A 76 -5.46 13.63 11.97
C ASP A 76 -6.78 14.39 12.28
N GLU A 77 -7.57 13.86 13.21
CA GLU A 77 -8.86 14.46 13.61
C GLU A 77 -8.72 15.85 14.24
N SER A 78 -7.54 16.20 14.73
CA SER A 78 -7.23 17.54 15.26
C SER A 78 -6.80 18.54 14.17
N GLY A 79 -6.70 18.11 12.92
CA GLY A 79 -6.20 18.92 11.80
C GLY A 79 -4.67 18.95 11.70
N LYS A 80 -3.94 18.18 12.52
CA LYS A 80 -2.48 18.14 12.48
C LYS A 80 -2.01 17.23 11.33
N PRO A 81 -1.03 17.66 10.51
CA PRO A 81 -0.45 16.83 9.47
C PRO A 81 0.15 15.53 10.01
N VAL A 82 -0.28 14.39 9.45
CA VAL A 82 0.28 13.05 9.73
C VAL A 82 1.26 12.67 8.64
N VAL A 83 0.80 12.62 7.39
CA VAL A 83 1.63 12.14 6.27
C VAL A 83 1.23 12.81 4.96
N GLY A 84 2.19 12.94 4.06
CA GLY A 84 1.96 13.32 2.67
C GLY A 84 1.85 12.11 1.75
N SER A 85 0.94 12.21 0.77
CA SER A 85 0.83 11.26 -0.35
C SER A 85 0.37 9.86 0.04
N VAL A 86 -0.80 9.75 0.66
CA VAL A 86 -1.53 8.46 0.71
C VAL A 86 -2.00 8.14 -0.71
N GLN A 87 -1.41 7.13 -1.33
CA GLN A 87 -1.63 6.74 -2.72
C GLN A 87 -2.14 5.31 -2.82
N TYR A 88 -2.57 4.90 -4.03
CA TYR A 88 -3.14 3.56 -4.25
C TYR A 88 -2.23 2.43 -3.77
N GLU A 89 -0.96 2.42 -4.15
CA GLU A 89 -0.02 1.37 -3.76
C GLU A 89 0.09 1.24 -2.22
N THR A 90 0.20 2.37 -1.54
CA THR A 90 0.19 2.40 -0.07
C THR A 90 -1.12 1.84 0.49
N ILE A 91 -2.28 2.28 -0.04
CA ILE A 91 -3.59 1.78 0.39
C ILE A 91 -3.70 0.26 0.19
N ALA A 92 -3.23 -0.25 -0.93
CA ALA A 92 -3.27 -1.68 -1.24
C ALA A 92 -2.34 -2.49 -0.33
N LEU A 93 -1.05 -2.11 -0.23
CA LEU A 93 -0.05 -2.94 0.43
C LEU A 93 -0.03 -2.79 1.95
N VAL A 94 -0.25 -1.59 2.50
CA VAL A 94 -0.32 -1.41 3.97
C VAL A 94 -1.76 -1.26 4.49
N GLY A 95 -2.76 -1.32 3.61
CA GLY A 95 -4.18 -1.37 3.95
C GLY A 95 -4.75 -2.79 3.77
N SER A 96 -5.39 -3.06 2.63
CA SER A 96 -6.09 -4.34 2.39
C SER A 96 -5.19 -5.56 2.49
N ASN A 97 -3.94 -5.47 2.04
CA ASN A 97 -2.97 -6.59 2.16
C ASN A 97 -2.64 -6.94 3.62
N LEU A 98 -2.76 -5.99 4.54
CA LEU A 98 -2.63 -6.22 5.98
C LEU A 98 -3.97 -6.41 6.69
N GLY A 99 -5.09 -6.36 5.96
CA GLY A 99 -6.44 -6.49 6.51
C GLY A 99 -6.96 -5.21 7.19
N LEU A 100 -6.35 -4.06 6.95
CA LEU A 100 -6.74 -2.77 7.54
C LEU A 100 -7.74 -2.05 6.63
N GLY A 101 -8.89 -1.69 7.18
CA GLY A 101 -9.98 -1.01 6.47
C GLY A 101 -10.14 0.47 6.83
N LYS A 102 -9.22 1.07 7.58
CA LYS A 102 -9.28 2.48 7.98
C LYS A 102 -8.12 3.27 7.37
N LEU A 103 -8.42 4.42 6.77
CA LEU A 103 -7.40 5.30 6.20
C LEU A 103 -6.46 5.90 7.24
N ASP A 104 -6.90 6.05 8.48
CA ASP A 104 -6.05 6.49 9.59
C ASP A 104 -4.95 5.48 9.92
N ASP A 105 -5.28 4.18 9.89
CA ASP A 105 -4.31 3.10 10.09
C ASP A 105 -3.28 3.08 8.95
N VAL A 106 -3.77 3.21 7.71
CA VAL A 106 -2.92 3.32 6.51
C VAL A 106 -1.98 4.52 6.60
N ALA A 107 -2.50 5.68 7.01
CA ALA A 107 -1.72 6.91 7.18
C ALA A 107 -0.65 6.76 8.27
N THR A 108 -0.97 6.09 9.37
CA THR A 108 -0.03 5.80 10.46
C THR A 108 1.14 4.95 9.96
N ILE A 109 0.88 3.85 9.26
CA ILE A 109 1.94 2.99 8.73
C ILE A 109 2.75 3.73 7.66
N ASN A 110 2.08 4.48 6.77
CA ASN A 110 2.76 5.29 5.75
C ASN A 110 3.69 6.34 6.37
N TYR A 111 3.25 6.99 7.46
CA TYR A 111 4.10 7.91 8.21
C TYR A 111 5.36 7.21 8.73
N MET A 112 5.21 6.05 9.37
CA MET A 112 6.36 5.29 9.90
C MET A 112 7.31 4.81 8.78
N CYS A 113 6.77 4.37 7.65
CA CYS A 113 7.59 4.02 6.49
C CYS A 113 8.41 5.21 6.00
N ASN A 114 7.78 6.39 5.88
CA ASN A 114 8.49 7.61 5.49
C ASN A 114 9.57 8.03 6.50
N ASP A 115 9.27 7.93 7.80
CA ASP A 115 10.20 8.27 8.89
C ASP A 115 11.42 7.34 8.90
N PHE A 116 11.21 6.06 8.63
CA PHE A 116 12.29 5.05 8.58
C PHE A 116 12.97 4.95 7.20
N GLY A 117 12.50 5.69 6.19
CA GLY A 117 13.04 5.62 4.83
C GLY A 117 12.70 4.32 4.10
N LEU A 118 11.53 3.74 4.36
CA LEU A 118 11.08 2.47 3.81
C LEU A 118 10.08 2.69 2.67
N ASP A 119 10.13 1.81 1.65
CA ASP A 119 9.09 1.71 0.62
C ASP A 119 7.85 1.02 1.18
N THR A 120 6.64 1.57 0.90
CA THR A 120 5.38 1.02 1.40
C THR A 120 4.95 -0.27 0.71
N ILE A 121 5.39 -0.51 -0.54
CA ILE A 121 5.09 -1.74 -1.28
C ILE A 121 5.84 -2.90 -0.64
N GLU A 122 7.16 -2.79 -0.58
CA GLU A 122 8.02 -3.84 -0.04
C GLU A 122 7.75 -4.10 1.45
N THR A 123 7.57 -3.02 2.23
CA THR A 123 7.24 -3.13 3.66
C THR A 123 5.88 -3.78 3.88
N GLY A 124 4.86 -3.38 3.11
CA GLY A 124 3.52 -3.96 3.21
C GLY A 124 3.50 -5.44 2.86
N ALA A 125 4.28 -5.85 1.84
CA ALA A 125 4.44 -7.26 1.50
C ALA A 125 5.19 -8.04 2.60
N ALA A 126 6.28 -7.51 3.14
CA ALA A 126 7.03 -8.14 4.22
C ALA A 126 6.19 -8.31 5.50
N LEU A 127 5.43 -7.28 5.88
CA LEU A 127 4.48 -7.35 6.98
C LEU A 127 3.38 -8.38 6.70
N GLY A 128 2.80 -8.42 5.49
CA GLY A 128 1.82 -9.43 5.10
C GLY A 128 2.33 -10.86 5.29
N VAL A 129 3.57 -11.13 4.89
CA VAL A 129 4.25 -12.42 5.13
C VAL A 129 4.43 -12.70 6.63
N ALA A 130 4.80 -11.68 7.42
CA ALA A 130 4.95 -11.81 8.87
C ALA A 130 3.62 -12.11 9.57
N LEU A 131 2.52 -11.48 9.12
CA LEU A 131 1.18 -11.76 9.63
C LEU A 131 0.72 -13.19 9.28
N GLU A 132 1.03 -13.67 8.07
CA GLU A 132 0.75 -15.05 7.69
C GLU A 132 1.56 -16.06 8.53
N ALA A 133 2.76 -15.69 8.96
CA ALA A 133 3.56 -16.46 9.91
C ALA A 133 3.01 -16.43 11.35
N GLY A 134 1.98 -15.64 11.63
CA GLY A 134 1.33 -15.54 12.92
C GLY A 134 2.02 -14.60 13.91
N LEU A 135 2.92 -13.71 13.46
CA LEU A 135 3.59 -12.74 14.35
C LEU A 135 2.65 -11.64 14.84
N ALA A 136 1.58 -11.35 14.11
CA ALA A 136 0.43 -10.56 14.53
C ALA A 136 -0.78 -11.00 13.71
N LYS A 137 -1.99 -10.46 13.98
CA LYS A 137 -3.20 -10.79 13.23
C LYS A 137 -3.43 -9.80 12.09
N PHE A 138 -4.01 -10.26 10.98
CA PHE A 138 -4.53 -9.36 9.96
C PHE A 138 -5.60 -8.44 10.56
N GLY A 139 -5.50 -7.13 10.29
CA GLY A 139 -6.39 -6.12 10.84
C GLY A 139 -6.02 -5.60 12.24
N ASP A 140 -4.98 -6.13 12.85
CA ASP A 140 -4.48 -5.69 14.17
C ASP A 140 -3.43 -4.58 13.98
N ILE A 141 -3.87 -3.33 14.01
CA ILE A 141 -2.99 -2.17 13.79
C ILE A 141 -1.88 -2.09 14.84
N ASP A 142 -2.17 -2.40 16.11
CA ASP A 142 -1.18 -2.31 17.18
C ASP A 142 -0.07 -3.35 17.01
N GLY A 143 -0.44 -4.58 16.66
CA GLY A 143 0.52 -5.63 16.34
C GLY A 143 1.39 -5.28 15.12
N ILE A 144 0.80 -4.73 14.07
CA ILE A 144 1.50 -4.30 12.86
C ILE A 144 2.47 -3.15 13.16
N VAL A 145 2.04 -2.14 13.90
CA VAL A 145 2.89 -1.02 14.36
C VAL A 145 4.03 -1.54 15.23
N GLY A 146 3.77 -2.53 16.09
CA GLY A 146 4.80 -3.18 16.91
C GLY A 146 5.88 -3.86 16.07
N LEU A 147 5.50 -4.56 14.99
CA LEU A 147 6.45 -5.15 14.04
C LEU A 147 7.27 -4.08 13.31
N LEU A 148 6.62 -3.01 12.87
CA LEU A 148 7.28 -1.93 12.14
C LEU A 148 8.25 -1.14 13.03
N ARG A 149 7.93 -0.94 14.31
CA ARG A 149 8.86 -0.35 15.29
C ARG A 149 10.15 -1.15 15.41
N GLN A 150 10.09 -2.47 15.39
CA GLN A 150 11.28 -3.32 15.43
C GLN A 150 12.20 -3.09 14.22
N VAL A 151 11.65 -2.70 13.06
CA VAL A 151 12.45 -2.28 11.89
C VAL A 151 13.25 -1.02 12.25
N GLY A 152 12.58 0.00 12.78
CA GLY A 152 13.25 1.24 13.22
C GLY A 152 14.29 1.02 14.33
N GLU A 153 14.04 0.08 15.25
CA GLU A 153 14.95 -0.29 16.33
C GLU A 153 16.10 -1.20 15.87
N GLY A 154 16.03 -1.75 14.67
CA GLY A 154 17.07 -2.64 14.11
C GLY A 154 17.21 -3.97 14.85
N THR A 155 16.14 -4.50 15.47
CA THR A 155 16.14 -5.83 16.09
C THR A 155 16.43 -6.92 15.05
N VAL A 156 16.69 -8.16 15.46
CA VAL A 156 16.92 -9.28 14.52
C VAL A 156 15.72 -9.45 13.60
N LEU A 157 14.50 -9.45 14.16
CA LEU A 157 13.26 -9.53 13.37
C LEU A 157 13.09 -8.27 12.52
N GLY A 158 13.33 -7.08 13.09
CA GLY A 158 13.21 -5.82 12.37
C GLY A 158 14.14 -5.75 11.15
N ARG A 159 15.39 -6.19 11.28
CA ARG A 159 16.31 -6.31 10.13
C ARG A 159 15.81 -7.31 9.08
N THR A 160 15.23 -8.43 9.51
CA THR A 160 14.64 -9.41 8.59
C THR A 160 13.49 -8.78 7.79
N LEU A 161 12.57 -8.09 8.46
CA LEU A 161 11.46 -7.37 7.84
C LEU A 161 11.96 -6.26 6.89
N GLY A 162 12.94 -5.47 7.34
CA GLY A 162 13.57 -4.41 6.57
C GLY A 162 14.34 -4.89 5.33
N CYS A 163 14.68 -6.18 5.25
CA CYS A 163 15.24 -6.81 4.05
C CYS A 163 14.17 -7.24 3.04
N GLY A 164 12.89 -6.94 3.29
CA GLY A 164 11.79 -7.16 2.38
C GLY A 164 11.12 -8.53 2.47
N ALA A 165 10.06 -8.68 1.65
CA ALA A 165 9.18 -9.84 1.69
C ALA A 165 9.89 -11.17 1.38
N ALA A 166 10.79 -11.17 0.40
CA ALA A 166 11.52 -12.38 0.02
C ALA A 166 12.43 -12.90 1.15
N ALA A 167 13.12 -12.01 1.85
CA ALA A 167 13.96 -12.36 2.99
C ALA A 167 13.09 -12.84 4.17
N THR A 168 12.03 -12.11 4.47
CA THR A 168 11.07 -12.44 5.51
C THR A 168 10.48 -13.84 5.30
N GLY A 169 10.04 -14.15 4.07
CA GLY A 169 9.47 -15.46 3.73
C GLY A 169 10.46 -16.60 3.93
N ARG A 170 11.72 -16.41 3.53
CA ARG A 170 12.78 -17.42 3.74
C ARG A 170 13.05 -17.68 5.22
N VAL A 171 13.16 -16.61 6.01
CA VAL A 171 13.48 -16.74 7.46
C VAL A 171 12.30 -17.37 8.22
N LEU A 172 11.07 -16.99 7.90
CA LEU A 172 9.87 -17.47 8.58
C LEU A 172 9.29 -18.77 7.98
N GLY A 173 9.88 -19.31 6.90
CA GLY A 173 9.43 -20.54 6.27
C GLY A 173 8.07 -20.44 5.58
N ILE A 174 7.64 -19.23 5.18
CA ILE A 174 6.36 -19.00 4.51
C ILE A 174 6.47 -19.30 3.02
N ARG A 175 5.52 -20.04 2.47
CA ARG A 175 5.49 -20.40 1.05
C ARG A 175 4.87 -19.31 0.17
N ARG A 176 3.82 -18.65 0.65
CA ARG A 176 3.15 -17.59 -0.09
C ARG A 176 3.88 -16.26 0.15
N VAL A 177 4.84 -15.99 -0.70
CA VAL A 177 5.59 -14.74 -0.70
C VAL A 177 5.30 -14.02 -2.02
N PRO A 178 4.61 -12.87 -2.00
CA PRO A 178 4.19 -12.18 -3.21
C PRO A 178 5.36 -11.38 -3.81
N VAL A 179 6.29 -12.08 -4.45
CA VAL A 179 7.49 -11.48 -5.06
C VAL A 179 7.76 -12.05 -6.45
N CYS A 180 8.39 -11.25 -7.31
CA CYS A 180 9.03 -11.70 -8.54
C CYS A 180 10.45 -11.16 -8.58
N LEU A 181 11.46 -12.01 -8.82
CA LEU A 181 12.89 -11.68 -8.73
C LEU A 181 13.28 -11.00 -7.42
N ASN A 182 12.70 -11.46 -6.30
CA ASN A 182 12.83 -10.92 -4.94
C ASN A 182 12.23 -9.53 -4.71
N GLN A 183 11.60 -8.90 -5.68
CA GLN A 183 10.87 -7.64 -5.53
C GLN A 183 9.41 -7.92 -5.22
N ALA A 184 8.84 -7.23 -4.23
CA ALA A 184 7.43 -7.37 -3.87
C ALA A 184 6.49 -6.99 -5.01
N MET A 185 5.41 -7.76 -5.17
CA MET A 185 4.35 -7.43 -6.11
C MET A 185 3.62 -6.17 -5.64
N PRO A 186 3.37 -5.20 -6.54
CA PRO A 186 2.56 -4.03 -6.25
C PRO A 186 1.07 -4.38 -6.11
N GLY A 187 0.24 -3.37 -5.92
CA GLY A 187 -1.18 -3.47 -5.61
C GLY A 187 -2.08 -4.05 -6.70
N TYR A 188 -1.53 -4.85 -7.61
CA TYR A 188 -2.25 -5.45 -8.75
C TYR A 188 -2.02 -6.95 -8.79
N ASP A 189 -2.99 -7.71 -8.26
CA ASP A 189 -2.90 -9.17 -8.24
C ASP A 189 -2.89 -9.75 -9.66
N PRO A 190 -1.81 -10.42 -10.08
CA PRO A 190 -1.66 -10.94 -11.44
C PRO A 190 -2.59 -12.09 -11.76
N ARG A 191 -3.25 -12.70 -10.76
CA ARG A 191 -4.22 -13.78 -10.98
C ARG A 191 -5.44 -13.29 -11.74
N SER A 192 -5.84 -12.04 -11.56
CA SER A 192 -6.93 -11.42 -12.32
C SER A 192 -6.43 -10.44 -13.39
N LEU A 193 -5.36 -9.69 -13.12
CA LEU A 193 -4.70 -8.81 -14.09
C LEU A 193 -3.54 -9.53 -14.77
N LYS A 194 -3.87 -10.43 -15.69
CA LYS A 194 -2.89 -11.32 -16.34
C LYS A 194 -1.80 -10.58 -17.13
N GLY A 195 -2.11 -9.42 -17.69
CA GLY A 195 -1.12 -8.56 -18.36
C GLY A 195 0.00 -8.15 -17.41
N ASN A 196 -0.35 -7.72 -16.18
CA ASN A 196 0.64 -7.43 -15.14
C ASN A 196 1.47 -8.66 -14.78
N GLY A 197 0.84 -9.84 -14.73
CA GLY A 197 1.56 -11.10 -14.48
C GLY A 197 2.62 -11.41 -15.54
N VAL A 198 2.33 -11.14 -16.82
CA VAL A 198 3.31 -11.27 -17.89
C VAL A 198 4.44 -10.26 -17.70
N THR A 199 4.11 -8.99 -17.40
CA THR A 199 5.12 -7.96 -17.15
C THR A 199 6.03 -8.35 -15.98
N TYR A 200 5.47 -8.80 -14.85
CA TYR A 200 6.28 -9.23 -13.69
C TYR A 200 7.22 -10.39 -14.01
N ALA A 201 6.76 -11.34 -14.83
CA ALA A 201 7.54 -12.52 -15.20
C ALA A 201 8.63 -12.23 -16.24
N THR A 202 8.47 -11.20 -17.06
CA THR A 202 9.37 -10.91 -18.20
C THR A 202 10.23 -9.68 -17.99
N SER A 203 9.88 -8.79 -17.06
CA SER A 203 10.69 -7.62 -16.72
C SER A 203 12.01 -8.05 -16.06
N PRO A 204 13.15 -7.53 -16.50
CA PRO A 204 14.42 -7.80 -15.85
C PRO A 204 14.50 -7.24 -14.42
N GLN A 205 13.65 -6.30 -14.08
CA GLN A 205 13.56 -5.71 -12.76
C GLN A 205 12.69 -6.56 -11.79
N GLY A 206 11.81 -7.41 -12.31
CA GLY A 206 10.89 -8.20 -11.49
C GLY A 206 9.48 -7.60 -11.43
N ALA A 207 8.87 -7.59 -10.25
CA ALA A 207 7.48 -7.17 -10.06
C ALA A 207 7.32 -5.64 -10.10
N ASP A 208 7.48 -5.04 -11.26
CA ASP A 208 7.27 -3.61 -11.48
C ASP A 208 6.04 -3.35 -12.36
N HIS A 209 5.04 -2.65 -11.81
CA HIS A 209 3.81 -2.28 -12.53
C HIS A 209 3.99 -1.10 -13.48
N THR A 210 5.15 -0.49 -13.51
CA THR A 210 5.48 0.65 -14.39
C THR A 210 6.32 0.24 -15.60
N ALA A 211 6.76 -1.01 -15.68
CA ALA A 211 7.64 -1.52 -16.70
C ALA A 211 6.93 -1.99 -17.99
N GLY A 212 5.60 -2.08 -18.01
CA GLY A 212 4.83 -2.62 -19.13
C GLY A 212 3.64 -1.78 -19.55
#